data_6e0496e3b7d72db69c4d1c6324deb176
#
_entry.id   6e0496e3b7d72db69c4d1c6324deb176
#
_cell.length_a   1.000
_cell.length_b   1.000
_cell.length_c   1.000
_cell.angle_alpha   90.00
_cell.angle_beta   90.00
_cell.angle_gamma   90.00
#
_symmetry.space_group_name_H-M   'P 1'
#
loop_
_entity.id
_entity.type
_entity.pdbx_description
1 polymer ?
#
loop_
_entity_poly.entity_id
_entity_poly.type
_entity_poly.pdbx_seq_one_letter_code
_entity_poly.pdbx_strand_id
1 'polypeptide(L)'
;MHALIYSHDAASDRAFFRDVLGLDSVDSGGGWLIFALPPSELAIHPTDEADDHELYLLCENIEATATELERRGVPLTRPFNEERWGRVTRITLPGGGRIGLYQPKHALAHAETWASQSRI
;
A
#
# COMPACT_ATOMS: atom_id res chain seq x y z
N MET A 1 -10.00 11.90 -3.32
CA MET A 1 -8.55 12.18 -3.28
C MET A 1 -7.85 11.31 -4.34
N HIS A 2 -6.78 11.81 -4.95
CA HIS A 2 -6.09 11.10 -6.03
C HIS A 2 -4.61 11.05 -5.67
N ALA A 3 -4.07 9.85 -5.49
CA ALA A 3 -2.66 9.64 -5.16
C ALA A 3 -1.89 9.30 -6.43
N LEU A 4 -0.64 9.74 -6.49
CA LEU A 4 0.25 9.46 -7.62
C LEU A 4 1.53 8.82 -7.13
N ILE A 5 1.99 7.82 -7.86
CA ILE A 5 3.31 7.22 -7.67
C ILE A 5 4.08 7.47 -8.96
N TYR A 6 5.24 8.09 -8.85
CA TYR A 6 6.13 8.27 -9.99
C TYR A 6 7.08 7.08 -10.05
N SER A 7 7.20 6.47 -11.21
CA SER A 7 7.90 5.19 -11.36
C SER A 7 8.81 5.19 -12.56
N HIS A 8 9.95 4.57 -12.43
CA HIS A 8 10.86 4.33 -13.55
C HIS A 8 10.41 3.18 -14.45
N ASP A 9 9.43 2.40 -13.99
CA ASP A 9 8.82 1.32 -14.78
C ASP A 9 7.33 1.28 -14.48
N ALA A 10 6.62 2.27 -15.01
CA ALA A 10 5.20 2.43 -14.74
C ALA A 10 4.37 1.24 -15.21
N ALA A 11 4.74 0.62 -16.33
CA ALA A 11 4.00 -0.53 -16.85
C ALA A 11 4.04 -1.72 -15.88
N SER A 12 5.21 -2.01 -15.33
CA SER A 12 5.36 -3.09 -14.35
C SER A 12 4.66 -2.77 -13.04
N ASP A 13 4.74 -1.52 -12.60
CA ASP A 13 4.03 -1.12 -11.37
C ASP A 13 2.52 -1.20 -11.55
N ARG A 14 1.98 -0.78 -12.69
CA ARG A 14 0.54 -0.93 -12.98
C ARG A 14 0.12 -2.39 -12.96
N ALA A 15 0.92 -3.26 -13.57
CA ALA A 15 0.64 -4.69 -13.57
C ALA A 15 0.66 -5.26 -12.15
N PHE A 16 1.56 -4.78 -11.29
CA PHE A 16 1.62 -5.19 -9.89
C PHE A 16 0.31 -4.85 -9.16
N PHE A 17 -0.17 -3.61 -9.28
CA PHE A 17 -1.40 -3.20 -8.61
C PHE A 17 -2.63 -3.96 -9.15
N ARG A 18 -2.64 -4.23 -10.45
CA ARG A 18 -3.73 -4.97 -11.07
C ARG A 18 -3.70 -6.46 -10.73
N ASP A 19 -2.53 -7.11 -10.87
CA ASP A 19 -2.44 -8.57 -10.86
C ASP A 19 -2.06 -9.15 -9.50
N VAL A 20 -1.18 -8.47 -8.75
CA VAL A 20 -0.77 -8.94 -7.43
C VAL A 20 -1.72 -8.44 -6.36
N LEU A 21 -2.02 -7.15 -6.35
CA LEU A 21 -2.92 -6.55 -5.36
C LEU A 21 -4.39 -6.70 -5.74
N GLY A 22 -4.69 -6.95 -7.00
CA GLY A 22 -6.05 -7.21 -7.45
C GLY A 22 -6.98 -6.01 -7.42
N LEU A 23 -6.44 -4.80 -7.57
CA LEU A 23 -7.26 -3.59 -7.56
C LEU A 23 -7.98 -3.40 -8.90
N ASP A 24 -9.23 -3.00 -8.83
CA ASP A 24 -9.99 -2.62 -10.02
C ASP A 24 -9.44 -1.32 -10.60
N SER A 25 -9.55 -1.17 -11.91
CA SER A 25 -9.03 0.00 -12.58
C SER A 25 -9.87 0.39 -13.78
N VAL A 26 -9.66 1.62 -14.24
CA VAL A 26 -10.17 2.09 -15.52
C VAL A 26 -8.96 2.52 -16.35
N ASP A 27 -9.04 2.33 -17.67
CA ASP A 27 -8.00 2.77 -18.58
C ASP A 27 -8.33 4.17 -19.09
N SER A 28 -7.51 5.14 -18.73
CA SER A 28 -7.71 6.53 -19.14
C SER A 28 -7.17 6.80 -20.55
N GLY A 29 -6.65 5.78 -21.23
CA GLY A 29 -6.12 5.86 -22.58
C GLY A 29 -4.71 5.30 -22.64
N GLY A 30 -4.44 4.45 -23.66
CA GLY A 30 -3.10 3.95 -23.91
C GLY A 30 -2.47 3.09 -22.82
N GLY A 31 -3.29 2.45 -22.00
CA GLY A 31 -2.79 1.61 -20.89
C GLY A 31 -2.51 2.38 -19.60
N TRP A 32 -2.89 3.65 -19.53
CA TRP A 32 -2.75 4.45 -18.30
C TRP A 32 -3.87 4.12 -17.33
N LEU A 33 -3.65 3.08 -16.54
CA LEU A 33 -4.63 2.60 -15.58
C LEU A 33 -4.73 3.53 -14.39
N ILE A 34 -5.97 3.79 -13.96
CA ILE A 34 -6.26 4.50 -12.72
C ILE A 34 -6.99 3.52 -11.83
N PHE A 35 -6.44 3.26 -10.65
CA PHE A 35 -6.93 2.23 -9.75
C PHE A 35 -7.91 2.77 -8.72
N ALA A 36 -8.94 1.99 -8.43
CA ALA A 36 -9.81 2.25 -7.30
C ALA A 36 -9.08 1.82 -6.02
N LEU A 37 -9.01 2.70 -5.05
CA LEU A 37 -8.39 2.40 -3.76
C LEU A 37 -9.46 2.10 -2.73
N PRO A 38 -9.13 1.32 -1.69
CA PRO A 38 -9.99 1.17 -0.53
C PRO A 38 -10.22 2.53 0.15
N PRO A 39 -11.21 2.64 1.05
CA PRO A 39 -11.34 3.84 1.87
C PRO A 39 -10.04 4.19 2.57
N SER A 40 -9.77 5.47 2.70
CA SER A 40 -8.48 5.97 3.15
C SER A 40 -8.60 6.85 4.38
N GLU A 41 -7.51 6.96 5.13
CA GLU A 41 -7.39 7.91 6.23
C GLU A 41 -6.10 8.69 6.04
N LEU A 42 -6.03 9.89 6.65
CA LEU A 42 -4.87 10.76 6.55
C LEU A 42 -4.28 10.98 7.94
N ALA A 43 -2.98 10.80 8.07
CA ALA A 43 -2.24 11.15 9.27
C ALA A 43 -1.17 12.16 8.90
N ILE A 44 -0.85 13.05 9.83
CA ILE A 44 0.16 14.08 9.63
C ILE A 44 1.18 13.95 10.76
N HIS A 45 2.41 13.62 10.38
CA HIS A 45 3.51 13.41 11.33
C HIS A 45 4.49 14.57 11.25
N PRO A 46 5.07 15.00 12.37
CA PRO A 46 6.08 16.05 12.34
C PRO A 46 7.38 15.53 11.72
N THR A 47 8.09 16.44 11.06
CA THR A 47 9.40 16.12 10.51
C THR A 47 10.24 17.41 10.43
N ASP A 48 11.56 17.25 10.48
CA ASP A 48 12.52 18.32 10.25
C ASP A 48 13.06 18.29 8.82
N GLU A 49 12.61 17.35 8.03
CA GLU A 49 13.07 17.17 6.65
C GLU A 49 12.13 17.85 5.66
N ALA A 50 12.47 17.80 4.38
CA ALA A 50 11.61 18.34 3.34
C ALA A 50 10.29 17.58 3.30
N ASP A 51 9.26 18.23 2.74
CA ASP A 51 7.94 17.63 2.59
C ASP A 51 8.03 16.30 1.88
N ASP A 52 7.32 15.32 2.41
CA ASP A 52 7.29 13.99 1.86
C ASP A 52 5.89 13.39 2.06
N HIS A 53 5.56 12.42 1.23
CA HIS A 53 4.29 11.72 1.31
C HIS A 53 4.55 10.23 1.18
N GLU A 54 3.89 9.45 2.03
CA GLU A 54 4.02 8.01 1.99
C GLU A 54 2.66 7.37 1.75
N LEU A 55 2.66 6.30 0.98
CA LEU A 55 1.48 5.50 0.76
C LEU A 55 1.63 4.22 1.56
N TYR A 56 0.60 3.89 2.34
CA TYR A 56 0.55 2.66 3.12
C TYR A 56 -0.67 1.85 2.73
N LEU A 57 -0.48 0.55 2.60
CA LEU A 57 -1.57 -0.41 2.53
C LEU A 57 -1.79 -0.95 3.94
N LEU A 58 -3.04 -1.02 4.36
CA LEU A 58 -3.40 -1.57 5.66
C LEU A 58 -3.79 -3.02 5.53
N CYS A 59 -3.45 -3.83 6.54
CA CYS A 59 -3.84 -5.23 6.60
C CYS A 59 -4.27 -5.59 8.02
N GLU A 60 -5.04 -6.67 8.14
CA GLU A 60 -5.50 -7.14 9.42
C GLU A 60 -4.45 -8.01 10.12
N ASN A 61 -3.63 -8.72 9.36
CA ASN A 61 -2.60 -9.62 9.88
C ASN A 61 -1.37 -9.51 9.00
N ILE A 62 -0.38 -8.75 9.45
CA ILE A 62 0.81 -8.46 8.65
C ILE A 62 1.65 -9.72 8.39
N GLU A 63 1.70 -10.66 9.33
CA GLU A 63 2.44 -11.89 9.14
C GLU A 63 1.86 -12.70 7.96
N ALA A 64 0.54 -12.87 7.95
CA ALA A 64 -0.14 -13.61 6.89
C ALA A 64 -0.03 -12.90 5.55
N THR A 65 -0.25 -11.58 5.52
CA THR A 65 -0.18 -10.80 4.29
C THR A 65 1.22 -10.80 3.70
N ALA A 66 2.23 -10.58 4.55
CA ALA A 66 3.62 -10.58 4.10
C ALA A 66 4.03 -11.95 3.56
N THR A 67 3.64 -13.02 4.24
CA THR A 67 3.95 -14.39 3.79
C THR A 67 3.34 -14.65 2.40
N GLU A 68 2.10 -14.24 2.20
CA GLU A 68 1.44 -14.42 0.91
C GLU A 68 2.11 -13.61 -0.20
N LEU A 69 2.49 -12.36 0.09
CA LEU A 69 3.20 -11.55 -0.88
C LEU A 69 4.57 -12.12 -1.22
N GLU A 70 5.30 -12.59 -0.20
CA GLU A 70 6.61 -13.24 -0.42
C GLU A 70 6.48 -14.50 -1.26
N ARG A 71 5.42 -15.27 -1.04
CA ARG A 71 5.12 -16.45 -1.84
C ARG A 71 4.91 -16.09 -3.31
N ARG A 72 4.44 -14.88 -3.60
CA ARG A 72 4.26 -14.37 -4.96
C ARG A 72 5.50 -13.65 -5.49
N GLY A 73 6.60 -13.72 -4.77
CA GLY A 73 7.86 -13.13 -5.20
C GLY A 73 8.02 -11.65 -4.92
N VAL A 74 7.22 -11.10 -4.02
CA VAL A 74 7.28 -9.68 -3.66
C VAL A 74 8.26 -9.48 -2.51
N PRO A 75 9.33 -8.68 -2.70
CA PRO A 75 10.27 -8.42 -1.61
C PRO A 75 9.66 -7.52 -0.53
N LEU A 76 9.88 -7.89 0.73
CA LEU A 76 9.48 -7.10 1.89
C LEU A 76 10.66 -6.99 2.85
N THR A 77 10.68 -5.88 3.60
CA THR A 77 11.70 -5.66 4.61
C THR A 77 11.39 -6.48 5.86
N ARG A 78 12.39 -7.21 6.36
CA ARG A 78 12.30 -7.96 7.60
C ARG A 78 13.46 -7.60 8.52
N PRO A 79 13.28 -7.64 9.86
CA PRO A 79 12.02 -7.87 10.59
C PRO A 79 11.07 -6.66 10.46
N PHE A 80 9.81 -6.85 10.83
CA PHE A 80 8.85 -5.77 10.84
C PHE A 80 9.18 -4.78 11.95
N ASN A 81 8.94 -3.49 11.69
CA ASN A 81 9.08 -2.47 12.72
C ASN A 81 7.84 -2.48 13.63
N GLU A 82 8.10 -2.48 14.92
CA GLU A 82 7.03 -2.36 15.93
C GLU A 82 6.94 -0.91 16.36
N GLU A 83 5.86 -0.26 15.96
CA GLU A 83 5.59 1.12 16.33
C GLU A 83 4.42 1.16 17.31
N ARG A 84 4.28 2.27 18.02
CA ARG A 84 3.15 2.46 18.92
C ARG A 84 1.82 2.36 18.19
N TRP A 85 1.78 2.80 16.95
CA TRP A 85 0.57 2.86 16.12
C TRP A 85 0.36 1.63 15.25
N GLY A 86 1.32 0.76 15.13
CA GLY A 86 1.16 -0.45 14.33
C GLY A 86 2.45 -1.20 14.07
N ARG A 87 2.32 -2.30 13.34
CA ARG A 87 3.45 -3.08 12.85
C ARG A 87 3.63 -2.78 11.37
N VAL A 88 4.85 -2.51 10.94
CA VAL A 88 5.12 -1.91 9.62
C VAL A 88 6.22 -2.64 8.89
N THR A 89 6.05 -2.76 7.58
CA THR A 89 7.13 -3.13 6.67
C THR A 89 7.04 -2.30 5.39
N ARG A 90 7.96 -2.53 4.48
CA ARG A 90 7.99 -1.88 3.16
C ARG A 90 7.95 -2.94 2.08
N ILE A 91 7.13 -2.68 1.08
CA ILE A 91 7.05 -3.49 -0.14
C ILE A 91 7.89 -2.80 -1.20
N THR A 92 8.77 -3.54 -1.86
CA THR A 92 9.53 -3.01 -3.00
C THR A 92 8.73 -3.27 -4.28
N LEU A 93 8.41 -2.19 -4.98
CA LEU A 93 7.66 -2.27 -6.23
C LEU A 93 8.59 -2.64 -7.40
N PRO A 94 8.05 -3.23 -8.48
CA PRO A 94 8.86 -3.56 -9.66
C PRO A 94 9.66 -2.37 -10.21
N GLY A 95 9.11 -1.17 -10.14
CA GLY A 95 9.79 0.05 -10.59
C GLY A 95 10.87 0.57 -9.65
N GLY A 96 11.11 -0.11 -8.53
CA GLY A 96 12.15 0.25 -7.56
C GLY A 96 11.69 1.13 -6.42
N GLY A 97 10.49 1.69 -6.50
CA GLY A 97 9.92 2.47 -5.39
C GLY A 97 9.44 1.56 -4.27
N ARG A 98 9.01 2.17 -3.18
CA ARG A 98 8.51 1.41 -2.02
C ARG A 98 7.22 2.00 -1.51
N ILE A 99 6.33 1.12 -1.06
CA ILE A 99 5.13 1.51 -0.33
C ILE A 99 5.13 0.79 1.01
N GLY A 100 4.41 1.35 1.98
CA GLY A 100 4.31 0.75 3.29
C GLY A 100 3.20 -0.30 3.33
N LEU A 101 3.38 -1.27 4.21
CA LEU A 101 2.34 -2.21 4.59
C LEU A 101 2.29 -2.20 6.09
N TYR A 102 1.11 -1.99 6.70
CA TYR A 102 1.04 -2.02 8.13
C TYR A 102 -0.26 -2.58 8.69
N GLN A 103 -0.11 -3.14 9.87
CA GLN A 103 -1.21 -3.64 10.69
C GLN A 103 -1.43 -2.62 11.79
N PRO A 104 -2.53 -1.86 11.78
CA PRO A 104 -2.76 -0.82 12.77
C PRO A 104 -3.01 -1.39 14.17
N LYS A 105 -2.56 -0.65 15.18
CA LYS A 105 -2.88 -0.88 16.59
C LYS A 105 -3.90 0.14 17.10
N HIS A 106 -4.38 1.01 16.23
CA HIS A 106 -5.36 2.05 16.55
C HIS A 106 -6.69 1.75 15.86
N ALA A 107 -7.75 2.40 16.31
CA ALA A 107 -9.03 2.33 15.61
C ALA A 107 -8.91 3.05 14.26
N LEU A 108 -9.54 2.50 13.25
CA LEU A 108 -9.53 3.12 11.92
C LEU A 108 -10.57 4.24 11.86
N ALA A 109 -10.22 5.32 11.17
CA ALA A 109 -11.12 6.45 10.99
C ALA A 109 -12.38 6.08 10.19
N HIS A 110 -12.30 5.02 9.39
CA HIS A 110 -13.42 4.53 8.58
C HIS A 110 -13.70 3.05 8.87
N ALA A 111 -13.71 2.68 10.16
CA ALA A 111 -13.78 1.29 10.58
C ALA A 111 -14.95 0.50 9.97
N GLU A 112 -16.14 1.09 9.89
CA GLU A 112 -17.30 0.42 9.32
C GLU A 112 -17.13 0.14 7.83
N THR A 113 -16.62 1.11 7.09
CA THR A 113 -16.35 0.97 5.67
C THR A 113 -15.26 -0.06 5.44
N TRP A 114 -14.22 -0.03 6.26
CA TRP A 114 -13.14 -1.01 6.21
C TRP A 114 -13.68 -2.43 6.40
N ALA A 115 -14.53 -2.62 7.39
CA ALA A 115 -15.07 -3.94 7.71
C ALA A 115 -15.93 -4.52 6.57
N SER A 116 -16.57 -3.66 5.77
CA SER A 116 -17.42 -4.08 4.66
C SER A 116 -16.69 -4.21 3.33
N GLN A 117 -15.43 -3.82 3.26
CA GLN A 117 -14.62 -3.82 2.05
C GLN A 117 -13.70 -5.04 2.00
N SER A 118 -13.29 -5.38 0.79
CA SER A 118 -12.26 -6.37 0.59
C SER A 118 -10.91 -5.84 1.07
N ARG A 119 -10.03 -6.71 1.53
CA ARG A 119 -8.71 -6.37 2.06
C ARG A 119 -7.61 -6.98 1.22
N ILE A 120 -6.48 -6.41 1.37
CA ILE A 120 -5.28 -6.96 0.80
C ILE A 120 -4.77 -8.10 1.66
#